data_00326209275386f1de034d44f8862456
#
_entry.id   00326209275386f1de034d44f8862456
#
_cell.length_a   1.000
_cell.length_b   1.000
_cell.length_c   1.000
_cell.angle_alpha   90.00
_cell.angle_beta   90.00
_cell.angle_gamma   90.00
#
_symmetry.space_group_name_H-M   'P 1'
#
loop_
_entity.id
_entity.type
_entity.pdbx_description
1 polymer ?
#
loop_
_entity_poly.entity_id
_entity_poly.type
_entity_poly.pdbx_seq_one_letter_code
_entity_poly.pdbx_strand_id
1 'polypeptide(L)'
;AYIRQVEELFSAARTAFKHLEYYYFHNCLYEGVWKNNHRRWTEQTPTTEVMNTYGKDYRCIFVGDASMSPYEIEYPGGANEHYNTESGRTWLERAITKWPNYLWINPTTKEHWEYTHSTHIIKEIFEDRMVPLTLNGLKEGMRHLS
;
A
#
# COMPACT_ATOMS: atom_id res chain seq x y z
N ALA A 1 -2.78 3.97 14.39
CA ALA A 1 -2.38 3.12 15.52
C ALA A 1 -1.34 2.07 15.12
N TYR A 2 -1.46 1.47 13.96
CA TYR A 2 -0.54 0.41 13.51
C TYR A 2 0.74 0.92 12.82
N ILE A 3 0.79 2.17 12.40
CA ILE A 3 1.94 2.73 11.66
C ILE A 3 3.24 2.54 12.42
N ARG A 4 3.24 2.82 13.72
CA ARG A 4 4.43 2.69 14.54
C ARG A 4 4.94 1.26 14.61
N GLN A 5 4.03 0.29 14.75
CA GLN A 5 4.38 -1.13 14.79
C GLN A 5 4.99 -1.57 13.46
N VAL A 6 4.43 -1.10 12.36
CA VAL A 6 4.93 -1.41 11.02
C VAL A 6 6.32 -0.80 10.83
N GLU A 7 6.50 0.46 11.23
CA GLU A 7 7.82 1.11 11.16
C GLU A 7 8.87 0.35 11.94
N GLU A 8 8.54 -0.11 13.15
CA GLU A 8 9.45 -0.89 13.98
C GLU A 8 9.80 -2.23 13.33
N LEU A 9 8.80 -2.90 12.74
CA LEU A 9 9.02 -4.17 12.06
C LEU A 9 9.98 -4.03 10.88
N PHE A 10 9.74 -3.05 10.02
CA PHE A 10 10.58 -2.85 8.85
C PHE A 10 11.95 -2.26 9.20
N SER A 11 12.05 -1.46 10.25
CA SER A 11 13.34 -0.99 10.75
C SER A 11 14.20 -2.16 11.25
N ALA A 12 13.59 -3.09 11.99
CA ALA A 12 14.28 -4.29 12.47
C ALA A 12 14.70 -5.19 11.30
N ALA A 13 13.89 -5.25 10.25
CA ALA A 13 14.16 -6.07 9.08
C ALA A 13 15.11 -5.41 8.07
N ARG A 14 15.46 -4.15 8.28
CA ARG A 14 16.25 -3.38 7.30
C ARG A 14 17.58 -4.03 6.94
N THR A 15 18.23 -4.68 7.88
CA THR A 15 19.49 -5.36 7.63
C THR A 15 19.33 -6.62 6.78
N ALA A 16 18.12 -7.18 6.73
CA ALA A 16 17.81 -8.34 5.90
C ALA A 16 17.53 -7.98 4.44
N PHE A 17 17.31 -6.70 4.16
CA PHE A 17 17.03 -6.22 2.81
C PHE A 17 18.20 -5.41 2.30
N LYS A 18 18.61 -5.67 1.06
CA LYS A 18 19.70 -4.94 0.43
C LYS A 18 19.37 -3.48 0.24
N HIS A 19 18.16 -3.20 -0.19
CA HIS A 19 17.65 -1.84 -0.38
C HIS A 19 16.21 -1.80 0.10
N LEU A 20 15.95 -1.01 1.13
CA LEU A 20 14.60 -0.81 1.65
C LEU A 20 14.30 0.67 1.66
N GLU A 21 13.30 1.07 0.89
CA GLU A 21 12.77 2.41 0.86
C GLU A 21 11.29 2.37 1.16
N TYR A 22 10.77 3.37 1.86
CA TYR A 22 9.35 3.41 2.17
C TYR A 22 8.80 4.81 2.11
N TYR A 23 7.49 4.87 1.86
CA TYR A 23 6.73 6.10 1.72
C TYR A 23 5.41 5.94 2.45
N TYR A 24 4.76 7.05 2.73
CA TYR A 24 3.45 7.05 3.37
C TYR A 24 2.37 7.43 2.37
N PHE A 25 1.19 6.83 2.52
CA PHE A 25 0.01 7.20 1.74
C PHE A 25 -1.21 7.19 2.66
N HIS A 26 -2.29 7.80 2.22
CA HIS A 26 -3.52 7.87 3.01
C HIS A 26 -4.63 7.10 2.30
N ASN A 27 -5.13 6.07 2.96
CA ASN A 27 -6.19 5.18 2.50
C ASN A 27 -5.84 4.42 1.22
N CYS A 28 -5.70 5.12 0.09
CA CYS A 28 -5.39 4.53 -1.20
C CYS A 28 -4.21 5.24 -1.83
N LEU A 29 -3.71 4.69 -2.93
CA LEU A 29 -2.62 5.31 -3.67
C LEU A 29 -3.20 6.34 -4.64
N TYR A 30 -2.58 7.52 -4.68
CA TYR A 30 -2.96 8.60 -5.58
C TYR A 30 -1.71 9.18 -6.23
N GLU A 31 -1.80 10.41 -6.72
CA GLU A 31 -0.71 11.06 -7.47
C GLU A 31 0.51 11.42 -6.65
N GLY A 32 0.40 11.39 -5.32
CA GLY A 32 1.53 11.72 -4.43
C GLY A 32 1.61 10.83 -3.21
N VAL A 33 2.83 10.67 -2.72
CA VAL A 33 3.14 9.97 -1.48
C VAL A 33 4.09 10.84 -0.65
N TRP A 34 4.38 10.46 0.58
CA TRP A 34 5.21 11.25 1.49
C TRP A 34 6.34 10.41 2.07
N LYS A 35 7.53 10.99 2.13
CA LYS A 35 8.67 10.36 2.79
C LYS A 35 8.58 10.48 4.31
N ASN A 36 7.90 11.51 4.79
CA ASN A 36 7.78 11.81 6.21
C ASN A 36 6.30 11.98 6.58
N ASN A 37 5.81 11.16 7.47
CA ASN A 37 4.40 11.17 7.87
C ASN A 37 4.01 12.45 8.64
N HIS A 38 4.99 13.16 9.23
CA HIS A 38 4.72 14.40 9.96
C HIS A 38 4.64 15.63 9.05
N ARG A 39 5.07 15.51 7.79
CA ARG A 39 5.12 16.61 6.83
C ARG A 39 4.34 16.31 5.56
N ARG A 40 3.28 15.58 5.70
CA ARG A 40 2.50 15.07 4.56
C ARG A 40 1.85 16.17 3.72
N TRP A 41 1.67 17.35 4.28
CA TRP A 41 1.06 18.48 3.58
C TRP A 41 2.05 19.34 2.80
N THR A 42 3.33 19.26 3.12
CA THR A 42 4.34 20.16 2.57
C THR A 42 5.43 19.47 1.75
N GLU A 43 5.61 18.17 1.94
CA GLU A 43 6.70 17.43 1.29
C GLU A 43 6.18 16.19 0.58
N GLN A 44 5.39 16.41 -0.47
CA GLN A 44 4.83 15.34 -1.27
C GLN A 44 5.79 14.94 -2.38
N THR A 45 5.95 13.63 -2.57
CA THR A 45 6.70 13.07 -3.69
C THR A 45 5.69 12.55 -4.73
N PRO A 46 5.82 12.95 -6.00
CA PRO A 46 4.93 12.41 -7.03
C PRO A 46 5.05 10.89 -7.12
N THR A 47 3.93 10.21 -7.18
CA THR A 47 3.89 8.75 -7.31
C THR A 47 4.59 8.28 -8.59
N THR A 48 4.46 9.06 -9.69
CA THR A 48 5.14 8.75 -10.94
C THR A 48 6.67 8.81 -10.79
N GLU A 49 7.19 9.70 -9.95
CA GLU A 49 8.62 9.76 -9.67
C GLU A 49 9.10 8.49 -8.97
N VAL A 50 8.33 8.01 -7.99
CA VAL A 50 8.64 6.75 -7.31
C VAL A 50 8.65 5.60 -8.31
N MET A 51 7.65 5.54 -9.19
CA MET A 51 7.55 4.50 -10.22
C MET A 51 8.73 4.53 -11.19
N ASN A 52 9.25 5.72 -11.48
CA ASN A 52 10.38 5.86 -12.39
C ASN A 52 11.73 5.61 -11.71
N THR A 53 11.79 5.79 -10.39
CA THR A 53 13.03 5.61 -9.63
C THR A 53 13.34 4.14 -9.36
N TYR A 54 12.31 3.35 -9.06
CA TYR A 54 12.49 1.95 -8.68
C TYR A 54 11.99 1.03 -9.80
N GLY A 55 12.88 0.19 -10.30
CA GLY A 55 12.57 -0.71 -11.41
C GLY A 55 11.70 -1.90 -11.01
N LYS A 56 11.33 -2.67 -12.01
CA LYS A 56 10.43 -3.83 -11.84
C LYS A 56 11.00 -4.94 -10.95
N ASP A 57 12.29 -4.91 -10.70
CA ASP A 57 12.95 -5.90 -9.83
C ASP A 57 12.71 -5.63 -8.34
N TYR A 58 12.25 -4.45 -8.00
CA TYR A 58 11.85 -4.14 -6.64
C TYR A 58 10.57 -4.88 -6.27
N ARG A 59 10.49 -5.33 -5.02
CA ARG A 59 9.24 -5.86 -4.47
C ARG A 59 8.46 -4.71 -3.90
N CYS A 60 7.18 -4.65 -4.21
CA CYS A 60 6.30 -3.58 -3.77
C CYS A 60 5.36 -4.09 -2.68
N ILE A 61 5.47 -3.54 -1.49
CA ILE A 61 4.62 -3.93 -0.38
C ILE A 61 3.80 -2.73 0.06
N PHE A 62 2.47 -2.87 0.01
CA PHE A 62 1.54 -1.92 0.60
C PHE A 62 1.18 -2.38 2.00
N VAL A 63 1.08 -1.45 2.93
CA VAL A 63 0.65 -1.76 4.29
C VAL A 63 -0.47 -0.79 4.67
N GLY A 64 -1.66 -1.32 4.87
CA GLY A 64 -2.82 -0.50 5.21
C GLY A 64 -4.02 -1.35 5.58
N ASP A 65 -5.00 -0.74 6.24
CA ASP A 65 -6.19 -1.45 6.69
C ASP A 65 -7.21 -1.69 5.58
N ALA A 66 -7.03 -1.06 4.43
CA ALA A 66 -7.93 -1.19 3.28
C ALA A 66 -9.38 -0.80 3.62
N SER A 67 -9.55 0.06 4.61
CA SER A 67 -10.85 0.49 5.10
C SER A 67 -11.09 1.96 4.75
N MET A 68 -11.93 2.20 3.76
CA MET A 68 -12.26 3.54 3.27
C MET A 68 -13.58 3.50 2.52
N SER A 69 -14.08 4.66 2.13
CA SER A 69 -15.22 4.71 1.24
C SER A 69 -14.86 4.05 -0.09
N PRO A 70 -15.70 3.14 -0.62
CA PRO A 70 -15.46 2.58 -1.95
C PRO A 70 -15.29 3.65 -3.04
N TYR A 71 -15.90 4.81 -2.81
CA TYR A 71 -15.79 5.94 -3.72
C TYR A 71 -14.34 6.41 -3.88
N GLU A 72 -13.53 6.35 -2.81
CA GLU A 72 -12.11 6.72 -2.87
C GLU A 72 -11.31 5.82 -3.80
N ILE A 73 -11.73 4.57 -3.96
CA ILE A 73 -11.04 3.62 -4.82
C ILE A 73 -11.52 3.73 -6.25
N GLU A 74 -12.83 3.83 -6.45
CA GLU A 74 -13.47 3.65 -7.76
C GLU A 74 -13.61 4.93 -8.58
N TYR A 75 -13.60 6.11 -7.94
CA TYR A 75 -13.93 7.35 -8.65
C TYR A 75 -12.88 8.43 -8.46
N PRO A 76 -12.63 9.25 -9.51
CA PRO A 76 -11.85 10.48 -9.33
C PRO A 76 -12.54 11.40 -8.33
N GLY A 77 -11.75 12.16 -7.56
CA GLY A 77 -12.29 13.08 -6.58
C GLY A 77 -12.78 12.44 -5.30
N GLY A 78 -12.57 11.12 -5.13
CA GLY A 78 -13.01 10.40 -3.94
C GLY A 78 -12.13 10.56 -2.71
N ALA A 79 -10.90 11.03 -2.88
CA ALA A 79 -9.96 11.19 -1.77
C ALA A 79 -10.42 12.25 -0.78
N ASN A 80 -10.27 11.96 0.52
CA ASN A 80 -10.73 12.86 1.56
C ASN A 80 -9.86 14.11 1.75
N GLU A 81 -8.57 14.00 1.46
CA GLU A 81 -7.61 15.06 1.76
C GLU A 81 -7.40 16.05 0.61
N HIS A 82 -7.66 15.63 -0.62
CA HIS A 82 -7.48 16.48 -1.79
C HIS A 82 -8.26 15.92 -2.98
N TYR A 83 -8.49 16.74 -4.00
CA TYR A 83 -9.12 16.26 -5.21
C TYR A 83 -8.11 15.47 -6.06
N ASN A 84 -8.38 14.21 -6.27
CA ASN A 84 -7.58 13.34 -7.13
C ASN A 84 -8.19 13.28 -8.52
N THR A 85 -7.38 13.51 -9.55
CA THR A 85 -7.85 13.51 -10.94
C THR A 85 -8.10 12.10 -11.47
N GLU A 86 -7.45 11.11 -10.89
CA GLU A 86 -7.63 9.71 -11.25
C GLU A 86 -7.98 8.90 -10.01
N SER A 87 -8.73 7.81 -10.20
CA SER A 87 -9.17 6.98 -9.10
C SER A 87 -8.01 6.23 -8.43
N GLY A 88 -8.20 5.85 -7.18
CA GLY A 88 -7.24 5.01 -6.47
C GLY A 88 -7.00 3.69 -7.18
N ARG A 89 -8.05 3.09 -7.75
CA ARG A 89 -7.92 1.85 -8.54
C ARG A 89 -6.92 2.03 -9.67
N THR A 90 -7.00 3.13 -10.39
CA THR A 90 -6.09 3.41 -11.51
C THR A 90 -4.63 3.41 -11.03
N TRP A 91 -4.37 4.08 -9.91
CA TRP A 91 -3.02 4.14 -9.35
C TRP A 91 -2.52 2.80 -8.82
N LEU A 92 -3.40 2.03 -8.16
CA LEU A 92 -3.04 0.71 -7.68
C LEU A 92 -2.72 -0.24 -8.84
N GLU A 93 -3.53 -0.19 -9.90
CA GLU A 93 -3.31 -1.01 -11.09
C GLU A 93 -2.00 -0.67 -11.79
N ARG A 94 -1.66 0.62 -11.85
CA ARG A 94 -0.35 1.05 -12.36
C ARG A 94 0.80 0.50 -11.53
N ALA A 95 0.66 0.54 -10.21
CA ALA A 95 1.70 0.08 -9.30
C ALA A 95 1.95 -1.41 -9.44
N ILE A 96 0.90 -2.22 -9.47
CA ILE A 96 1.07 -3.68 -9.58
C ILE A 96 1.51 -4.12 -10.98
N THR A 97 1.28 -3.28 -11.97
CA THR A 97 1.81 -3.50 -13.32
C THR A 97 3.30 -3.16 -13.37
N LYS A 98 3.69 -2.06 -12.72
CA LYS A 98 5.10 -1.64 -12.66
C LYS A 98 5.94 -2.63 -11.86
N TRP A 99 5.43 -3.08 -10.73
CA TRP A 99 6.11 -4.00 -9.82
C TRP A 99 5.34 -5.30 -9.73
N PRO A 100 5.63 -6.28 -10.58
CA PRO A 100 4.83 -7.52 -10.63
C PRO A 100 4.93 -8.41 -9.40
N ASN A 101 5.96 -8.22 -8.58
CA ASN A 101 6.07 -8.91 -7.29
C ASN A 101 5.56 -7.97 -6.20
N TYR A 102 4.26 -8.04 -5.95
CA TYR A 102 3.57 -7.12 -5.05
C TYR A 102 2.79 -7.87 -3.97
N LEU A 103 2.48 -7.14 -2.90
CA LEU A 103 1.79 -7.68 -1.74
C LEU A 103 1.07 -6.56 -1.01
N TRP A 104 -0.07 -6.87 -0.41
CA TRP A 104 -0.75 -5.98 0.53
C TRP A 104 -0.78 -6.66 1.90
N ILE A 105 -0.21 -6.00 2.91
CA ILE A 105 -0.26 -6.46 4.29
C ILE A 105 -1.33 -5.65 5.03
N ASN A 106 -2.35 -6.34 5.54
CA ASN A 106 -3.44 -5.69 6.25
C ASN A 106 -3.31 -5.94 7.75
N PRO A 107 -3.15 -4.89 8.57
CA PRO A 107 -2.98 -5.04 10.01
C PRO A 107 -4.26 -5.42 10.77
N THR A 108 -5.42 -5.38 10.11
CA THR A 108 -6.67 -5.82 10.75
C THR A 108 -6.86 -7.33 10.58
N THR A 109 -7.74 -7.93 11.38
CA THR A 109 -8.00 -9.36 11.30
C THR A 109 -8.78 -9.72 10.03
N LYS A 110 -8.60 -10.96 9.55
CA LYS A 110 -9.33 -11.44 8.37
C LYS A 110 -10.84 -11.39 8.55
N GLU A 111 -11.31 -11.57 9.77
CA GLU A 111 -12.74 -11.46 10.08
C GLU A 111 -13.26 -10.06 9.78
N HIS A 112 -12.48 -9.04 10.09
CA HIS A 112 -12.84 -7.65 9.80
C HIS A 112 -12.92 -7.41 8.28
N TRP A 113 -12.09 -8.07 7.50
CA TRP A 113 -12.09 -7.91 6.04
C TRP A 113 -13.42 -8.31 5.42
N GLU A 114 -14.07 -9.33 5.95
CA GLU A 114 -15.32 -9.85 5.41
C GLU A 114 -16.47 -8.83 5.46
N TYR A 115 -16.40 -7.91 6.41
CA TYR A 115 -17.45 -6.92 6.61
C TYR A 115 -17.12 -5.55 6.02
N THR A 116 -15.97 -5.41 5.36
CA THR A 116 -15.53 -4.13 4.84
C THR A 116 -15.49 -4.17 3.31
N HIS A 117 -16.41 -3.43 2.69
CA HIS A 117 -16.54 -3.45 1.22
C HIS A 117 -15.26 -3.01 0.50
N SER A 118 -14.62 -1.94 0.98
CA SER A 118 -13.38 -1.45 0.38
C SER A 118 -12.26 -2.48 0.45
N THR A 119 -12.20 -3.28 1.50
CA THR A 119 -11.21 -4.35 1.62
C THR A 119 -11.41 -5.40 0.53
N HIS A 120 -12.65 -5.74 0.22
CA HIS A 120 -12.95 -6.68 -0.87
C HIS A 120 -12.49 -6.14 -2.22
N ILE A 121 -12.70 -4.85 -2.47
CA ILE A 121 -12.29 -4.21 -3.72
C ILE A 121 -10.76 -4.27 -3.87
N ILE A 122 -10.04 -3.88 -2.84
CA ILE A 122 -8.57 -3.87 -2.87
C ILE A 122 -8.02 -5.29 -2.99
N LYS A 123 -8.60 -6.23 -2.27
CA LYS A 123 -8.21 -7.63 -2.34
C LYS A 123 -8.39 -8.19 -3.75
N GLU A 124 -9.47 -7.81 -4.43
CA GLU A 124 -9.73 -8.21 -5.80
C GLU A 124 -8.69 -7.62 -6.76
N ILE A 125 -8.36 -6.33 -6.60
CA ILE A 125 -7.32 -5.68 -7.40
C ILE A 125 -5.98 -6.41 -7.22
N PHE A 126 -5.67 -6.81 -6.00
CA PHE A 126 -4.40 -7.47 -5.66
C PHE A 126 -4.40 -8.98 -5.92
N GLU A 127 -5.46 -9.52 -6.54
CA GLU A 127 -5.53 -10.94 -6.93
C GLU A 127 -5.23 -11.88 -5.76
N ASP A 128 -5.85 -11.61 -4.61
CA ASP A 128 -5.69 -12.38 -3.38
C ASP A 128 -4.30 -12.32 -2.75
N ARG A 129 -3.48 -11.35 -3.14
CA ARG A 129 -2.18 -11.11 -2.51
C ARG A 129 -2.31 -10.16 -1.33
N MET A 130 -3.35 -10.32 -0.55
CA MET A 130 -3.52 -9.61 0.72
C MET A 130 -3.33 -10.59 1.86
N VAL A 131 -2.42 -10.29 2.78
CA VAL A 131 -2.13 -11.14 3.93
C VAL A 131 -2.29 -10.34 5.22
N PRO A 132 -2.62 -10.99 6.34
CA PRO A 132 -2.67 -10.29 7.62
C PRO A 132 -1.28 -10.02 8.16
N LEU A 133 -1.17 -9.03 9.05
CA LEU A 133 0.07 -8.71 9.74
C LEU A 133 0.26 -9.68 10.90
N THR A 134 0.54 -10.94 10.57
CA THR A 134 0.81 -12.03 11.51
C THR A 134 2.03 -12.80 11.00
N LEU A 135 2.61 -13.63 11.85
CA LEU A 135 3.77 -14.43 11.44
C LEU A 135 3.43 -15.32 10.24
N ASN A 136 2.28 -15.99 10.26
CA ASN A 136 1.85 -16.84 9.15
C ASN A 136 1.54 -16.02 7.90
N GLY A 137 0.91 -14.85 8.06
CA GLY A 137 0.63 -13.95 6.95
C GLY A 137 1.91 -13.45 6.28
N LEU A 138 2.91 -13.11 7.07
CA LEU A 138 4.20 -12.67 6.54
C LEU A 138 4.91 -13.80 5.78
N LYS A 139 4.85 -15.03 6.29
CA LYS A 139 5.42 -16.18 5.59
C LYS A 139 4.73 -16.41 4.24
N GLU A 140 3.41 -16.35 4.22
CA GLU A 140 2.63 -16.46 2.99
C GLU A 140 2.99 -15.33 2.02
N GLY A 141 3.08 -14.09 2.54
CA GLY A 141 3.45 -12.93 1.73
C GLY A 141 4.81 -13.07 1.08
N MET A 142 5.79 -13.59 1.81
CA MET A 142 7.12 -13.79 1.26
C MET A 142 7.14 -14.75 0.09
N ARG A 143 6.25 -15.75 0.08
CA ARG A 143 6.11 -16.65 -1.06
C ARG A 143 5.60 -15.92 -2.31
N HIS A 144 4.70 -14.95 -2.13
CA HIS A 144 4.23 -14.14 -3.24
C HIS A 144 5.31 -13.22 -3.81
N LEU A 145 6.30 -12.87 -3.00
CA LEU A 145 7.37 -11.95 -3.40
C LEU A 145 8.61 -12.63 -3.95
N SER A 146 8.70 -13.93 -3.80
CA SER A 146 9.89 -14.70 -4.25
C SER A 146 9.90 -15.05 -5.75
#